data_10e626f165bbcb289c4cc7b55d0edef8
#
_entry.id   10e626f165bbcb289c4cc7b55d0edef8
#
_cell.length_a   1.000
_cell.length_b   1.000
_cell.length_c   1.000
_cell.angle_alpha   90.00
_cell.angle_beta   90.00
_cell.angle_gamma   90.00
#
_symmetry.space_group_name_H-M   'P 1'
#
loop_
_entity.id
_entity.type
_entity.pdbx_description
1 polymer ?
#
loop_
_entity_poly.entity_id
_entity_poly.type
_entity_poly.pdbx_seq_one_letter_code
_entity_poly.pdbx_strand_id
1 'polypeptide(L)'
;MAQFPLAERAVAALGIVVWPMIEFEADDAIATAAARADLDPDVEQVVICSPDKDMAQCVRGTRVICLDRVRKKLYDEAGVREKFGVLPSSIPDWLALVGDDADGYPGLARWGAKSAAAVLAHYEHLEAIPDNPAQWAVAVRGAAALAETLRNGRDEVILYRTLARLRTDAPLAESIPDLEWRGADREVLEPLCNELGATGLLERVHQWAVVESERPGSSQG
;
A
#
# COMPACT_ATOMS: atom_id res chain seq x y z
N MET A 1 10.61 -17.27 -10.09
CA MET A 1 11.19 -16.62 -8.90
C MET A 1 12.72 -16.42 -8.94
N ALA A 2 13.44 -16.94 -9.91
CA ALA A 2 14.91 -16.74 -10.01
C ALA A 2 15.35 -15.28 -10.24
N GLN A 3 14.44 -14.39 -10.64
CA GLN A 3 14.75 -12.99 -10.94
C GLN A 3 14.59 -12.03 -9.73
N PHE A 4 13.89 -12.43 -8.66
CA PHE A 4 13.68 -11.57 -7.48
C PHE A 4 15.00 -11.14 -6.81
N PRO A 5 15.93 -12.05 -6.49
CA PRO A 5 17.21 -11.65 -5.88
C PRO A 5 18.02 -10.70 -6.78
N LEU A 6 17.90 -10.82 -8.09
CA LEU A 6 18.55 -9.92 -9.02
C LEU A 6 17.92 -8.53 -9.02
N ALA A 7 16.58 -8.46 -8.97
CA ALA A 7 15.86 -7.20 -8.87
C ALA A 7 16.18 -6.47 -7.55
N GLU A 8 16.22 -7.20 -6.45
CA GLU A 8 16.59 -6.68 -5.12
C GLU A 8 18.03 -6.11 -5.16
N ARG A 9 18.99 -6.86 -5.70
CA ARG A 9 20.37 -6.39 -5.89
C ARG A 9 20.43 -5.11 -6.73
N ALA A 10 19.66 -5.06 -7.82
CA ALA A 10 19.65 -3.90 -8.71
C ALA A 10 19.07 -2.66 -8.03
N VAL A 11 17.98 -2.80 -7.27
CA VAL A 11 17.35 -1.69 -6.53
C VAL A 11 18.27 -1.22 -5.41
N ALA A 12 18.88 -2.14 -4.65
CA ALA A 12 19.84 -1.80 -3.60
C ALA A 12 21.08 -1.07 -4.18
N ALA A 13 21.59 -1.51 -5.34
CA ALA A 13 22.72 -0.84 -6.01
C ALA A 13 22.37 0.59 -6.47
N LEU A 14 21.09 0.90 -6.67
CA LEU A 14 20.63 2.26 -6.92
C LEU A 14 20.53 3.11 -5.64
N GLY A 15 20.94 2.57 -4.47
CA GLY A 15 20.88 3.26 -3.19
C GLY A 15 19.48 3.35 -2.60
N ILE A 16 18.55 2.52 -3.07
CA ILE A 16 17.17 2.46 -2.57
C ILE A 16 17.07 1.32 -1.55
N VAL A 17 16.48 1.60 -0.41
CA VAL A 17 16.22 0.57 0.61
C VAL A 17 15.28 -0.49 0.05
N VAL A 18 15.62 -1.76 0.28
CA VAL A 18 14.85 -2.92 -0.17
C VAL A 18 14.39 -3.72 1.03
N TRP A 19 13.12 -4.04 1.10
CA TRP A 19 12.53 -4.88 2.14
C TRP A 19 12.11 -6.24 1.55
N PRO A 20 13.01 -7.24 1.53
CA PRO A 20 12.65 -8.59 1.09
C PRO A 20 11.76 -9.23 2.16
N MET A 21 10.48 -9.38 1.83
CA MET A 21 9.50 -9.98 2.72
C MET A 21 9.37 -11.50 2.45
N ILE A 22 9.23 -12.29 3.52
CA ILE A 22 9.05 -13.75 3.47
C ILE A 22 7.78 -14.15 4.21
N GLU A 23 7.60 -13.68 5.46
CA GLU A 23 6.44 -13.97 6.30
C GLU A 23 5.33 -12.91 6.15
N PHE A 24 5.71 -11.73 5.74
CA PHE A 24 4.82 -10.60 5.45
C PHE A 24 4.75 -10.38 3.94
N GLU A 25 3.71 -9.73 3.49
CA GLU A 25 3.61 -9.29 2.10
C GLU A 25 4.35 -7.97 1.88
N ALA A 26 4.70 -7.67 0.63
CA ALA A 26 5.30 -6.38 0.28
C ALA A 26 4.38 -5.21 0.68
N ASP A 27 3.08 -5.42 0.59
CA ASP A 27 2.05 -4.45 0.91
C ASP A 27 2.00 -4.14 2.41
N ASP A 28 2.24 -5.14 3.26
CA ASP A 28 2.40 -4.95 4.72
C ASP A 28 3.63 -4.10 5.03
N ALA A 29 4.74 -4.33 4.32
CA ALA A 29 5.94 -3.52 4.49
C ALA A 29 5.69 -2.06 4.09
N ILE A 30 5.03 -1.83 2.95
CA ILE A 30 4.64 -0.49 2.49
C ILE A 30 3.70 0.18 3.50
N ALA A 31 2.67 -0.54 3.97
CA ALA A 31 1.71 -0.02 4.96
C ALA A 31 2.40 0.32 6.29
N THR A 32 3.34 -0.53 6.74
CA THR A 32 4.15 -0.29 7.95
C THR A 32 5.02 0.95 7.80
N ALA A 33 5.74 1.09 6.68
CA ALA A 33 6.57 2.26 6.42
C ALA A 33 5.74 3.53 6.33
N ALA A 34 4.60 3.48 5.62
CA ALA A 34 3.69 4.61 5.50
C ALA A 34 3.13 5.05 6.86
N ALA A 35 2.73 4.09 7.71
CA ALA A 35 2.23 4.38 9.06
C ALA A 35 3.32 4.99 9.97
N ARG A 36 4.57 4.51 9.89
CA ARG A 36 5.69 5.09 10.63
C ARG A 36 5.99 6.52 10.16
N ALA A 37 6.04 6.73 8.84
CA ALA A 37 6.31 8.03 8.25
C ALA A 37 5.18 9.05 8.50
N ASP A 38 3.92 8.61 8.59
CA ASP A 38 2.79 9.47 8.92
C ASP A 38 2.90 10.07 10.33
N LEU A 39 3.53 9.35 11.26
CA LEU A 39 3.75 9.79 12.65
C LEU A 39 5.01 10.66 12.80
N ASP A 40 5.89 10.71 11.80
CA ASP A 40 7.13 11.46 11.87
C ASP A 40 6.88 12.95 11.50
N PRO A 41 7.20 13.90 12.40
CA PRO A 41 6.95 15.33 12.14
C PRO A 41 7.83 15.92 11.03
N ASP A 42 8.97 15.30 10.75
CA ASP A 42 9.90 15.78 9.71
C ASP A 42 9.50 15.29 8.31
N VAL A 43 8.52 14.39 8.20
CA VAL A 43 7.95 13.94 6.93
C VAL A 43 6.80 14.85 6.53
N GLU A 44 6.92 15.54 5.42
CA GLU A 44 5.87 16.41 4.89
C GLU A 44 4.74 15.61 4.23
N GLN A 45 5.09 14.62 3.41
CA GLN A 45 4.13 13.80 2.69
C GLN A 45 4.67 12.39 2.41
N VAL A 46 3.80 11.39 2.47
CA VAL A 46 4.07 10.02 2.07
C VAL A 46 3.36 9.71 0.76
N VAL A 47 4.09 9.26 -0.26
CA VAL A 47 3.53 8.90 -1.56
C VAL A 47 3.75 7.42 -1.83
N ILE A 48 2.69 6.62 -1.73
CA ILE A 48 2.70 5.19 -2.03
C ILE A 48 2.54 5.01 -3.54
N CYS A 49 3.61 4.57 -4.22
CA CYS A 49 3.61 4.35 -5.67
C CYS A 49 3.21 2.91 -6.01
N SER A 50 1.93 2.59 -5.95
CA SER A 50 1.39 1.27 -6.29
C SER A 50 0.10 1.39 -7.11
N PRO A 51 -0.15 0.51 -8.09
CA PRO A 51 -1.45 0.40 -8.76
C PRO A 51 -2.46 -0.39 -7.92
N ASP A 52 -2.00 -1.04 -6.84
CA ASP A 52 -2.83 -1.88 -6.01
C ASP A 52 -3.91 -1.08 -5.28
N LYS A 53 -5.14 -1.60 -5.34
CA LYS A 53 -6.30 -0.96 -4.72
C LYS A 53 -6.29 -1.04 -3.20
N ASP A 54 -5.60 -2.05 -2.65
CA ASP A 54 -5.54 -2.31 -1.23
C ASP A 54 -4.75 -1.22 -0.48
N MET A 55 -3.78 -0.59 -1.18
CA MET A 55 -3.07 0.58 -0.68
C MET A 55 -3.97 1.76 -0.34
N ALA A 56 -5.20 1.81 -0.87
CA ALA A 56 -6.15 2.87 -0.54
C ALA A 56 -6.49 2.93 0.96
N GLN A 57 -6.35 1.83 1.70
CA GLN A 57 -6.55 1.80 3.16
C GLN A 57 -5.47 2.56 3.95
N CYS A 58 -4.30 2.78 3.33
CA CYS A 58 -3.20 3.53 3.95
C CYS A 58 -3.37 5.04 3.85
N VAL A 59 -4.28 5.53 3.01
CA VAL A 59 -4.46 6.96 2.75
C VAL A 59 -4.94 7.71 4.01
N ARG A 60 -4.35 8.89 4.26
CA ARG A 60 -4.68 9.77 5.39
C ARG A 60 -4.72 11.23 4.91
N GLY A 61 -5.92 11.76 4.71
CA GLY A 61 -6.12 13.11 4.18
C GLY A 61 -5.32 13.34 2.90
N THR A 62 -4.46 14.37 2.92
CA THR A 62 -3.49 14.69 1.87
C THR A 62 -2.05 14.33 2.27
N ARG A 63 -1.83 13.81 3.47
CA ARG A 63 -0.51 13.52 4.01
C ARG A 63 0.02 12.15 3.55
N VAL A 64 -0.80 11.11 3.58
CA VAL A 64 -0.48 9.81 2.99
C VAL A 64 -1.39 9.61 1.78
N ILE A 65 -0.79 9.54 0.60
CA ILE A 65 -1.51 9.45 -0.68
C ILE A 65 -1.00 8.27 -1.51
N CYS A 66 -1.83 7.79 -2.43
CA CYS A 66 -1.44 6.77 -3.41
C CYS A 66 -1.24 7.39 -4.79
N LEU A 67 -0.20 6.95 -5.50
CA LEU A 67 0.08 7.30 -6.88
C LEU A 67 0.08 6.05 -7.77
N ASP A 68 -0.93 5.93 -8.62
CA ASP A 68 -0.92 4.99 -9.74
C ASP A 68 -0.09 5.59 -10.89
N ARG A 69 1.17 5.17 -11.00
CA ARG A 69 2.08 5.68 -12.04
C ARG A 69 1.69 5.24 -13.45
N VAL A 70 1.00 4.12 -13.59
CA VAL A 70 0.55 3.60 -14.89
C VAL A 70 -0.58 4.45 -15.43
N ARG A 71 -1.57 4.76 -14.57
CA ARG A 71 -2.72 5.59 -14.92
C ARG A 71 -2.47 7.08 -14.70
N LYS A 72 -1.32 7.46 -14.09
CA LYS A 72 -0.95 8.83 -13.71
C LYS A 72 -2.02 9.49 -12.83
N LYS A 73 -2.55 8.74 -11.88
CA LYS A 73 -3.60 9.20 -10.97
C LYS A 73 -3.09 9.24 -9.54
N LEU A 74 -3.36 10.36 -8.86
CA LEU A 74 -3.19 10.52 -7.43
C LEU A 74 -4.52 10.25 -6.73
N TYR A 75 -4.43 9.60 -5.57
CA TYR A 75 -5.56 9.33 -4.71
C TYR A 75 -5.20 9.79 -3.29
N ASP A 76 -5.74 10.92 -2.89
CA ASP A 76 -5.90 11.34 -1.51
C ASP A 76 -7.21 10.77 -0.94
N GLU A 77 -7.62 11.17 0.25
CA GLU A 77 -8.86 10.69 0.85
C GLU A 77 -10.09 11.02 -0.01
N ALA A 78 -10.13 12.21 -0.62
CA ALA A 78 -11.20 12.60 -1.53
C ALA A 78 -11.22 11.71 -2.78
N GLY A 79 -10.04 11.40 -3.33
CA GLY A 79 -9.87 10.50 -4.46
C GLY A 79 -10.25 9.05 -4.14
N VAL A 80 -9.98 8.57 -2.93
CA VAL A 80 -10.45 7.25 -2.45
C VAL A 80 -11.97 7.23 -2.37
N ARG A 81 -12.59 8.25 -1.78
CA ARG A 81 -14.06 8.38 -1.72
C ARG A 81 -14.69 8.44 -3.11
N GLU A 82 -14.09 9.19 -4.03
CA GLU A 82 -14.57 9.26 -5.43
C GLU A 82 -14.50 7.88 -6.11
N LYS A 83 -13.39 7.16 -5.92
CA LYS A 83 -13.14 5.87 -6.60
C LYS A 83 -13.97 4.72 -6.03
N PHE A 84 -14.04 4.59 -4.70
CA PHE A 84 -14.62 3.45 -4.01
C PHE A 84 -15.96 3.75 -3.35
N GLY A 85 -16.29 5.02 -3.16
CA GLY A 85 -17.51 5.48 -2.47
C GLY A 85 -17.45 5.34 -0.95
N VAL A 86 -16.28 5.05 -0.37
CA VAL A 86 -16.07 4.82 1.06
C VAL A 86 -14.82 5.56 1.56
N LEU A 87 -14.67 5.65 2.87
CA LEU A 87 -13.45 6.12 3.53
C LEU A 87 -12.29 5.13 3.37
N PRO A 88 -11.01 5.58 3.44
CA PRO A 88 -9.85 4.68 3.50
C PRO A 88 -9.97 3.62 4.60
N SER A 89 -10.47 3.98 5.78
CA SER A 89 -10.70 3.05 6.91
C SER A 89 -11.67 1.93 6.60
N SER A 90 -12.59 2.14 5.65
CA SER A 90 -13.60 1.17 5.24
C SER A 90 -13.17 0.28 4.06
N ILE A 91 -11.98 0.51 3.49
CA ILE A 91 -11.49 -0.26 2.34
C ILE A 91 -11.40 -1.77 2.65
N PRO A 92 -10.86 -2.21 3.80
CA PRO A 92 -10.86 -3.65 4.12
C PRO A 92 -12.25 -4.27 4.17
N ASP A 93 -13.23 -3.55 4.72
CA ASP A 93 -14.63 -4.00 4.78
C ASP A 93 -15.27 -4.02 3.38
N TRP A 94 -14.95 -3.03 2.54
CA TRP A 94 -15.41 -2.96 1.15
C TRP A 94 -14.86 -4.14 0.32
N LEU A 95 -13.56 -4.43 0.44
CA LEU A 95 -12.90 -5.56 -0.22
C LEU A 95 -13.50 -6.88 0.24
N ALA A 96 -13.72 -7.06 1.53
CA ALA A 96 -14.33 -8.26 2.08
C ALA A 96 -15.75 -8.54 1.54
N LEU A 97 -16.54 -7.49 1.31
CA LEU A 97 -17.89 -7.62 0.75
C LEU A 97 -17.86 -7.88 -0.76
N VAL A 98 -17.01 -7.16 -1.50
CA VAL A 98 -16.96 -7.19 -2.97
C VAL A 98 -16.15 -8.38 -3.49
N GLY A 99 -15.12 -8.77 -2.76
CA GLY A 99 -14.14 -9.77 -3.16
C GLY A 99 -12.95 -9.17 -3.90
N ASP A 100 -11.90 -9.96 -3.98
CA ASP A 100 -10.71 -9.72 -4.78
C ASP A 100 -10.23 -11.01 -5.45
N ASP A 101 -10.41 -11.08 -6.77
CA ASP A 101 -9.98 -12.25 -7.54
C ASP A 101 -8.45 -12.39 -7.58
N ALA A 102 -7.72 -11.29 -7.48
CA ALA A 102 -6.25 -11.29 -7.49
C ALA A 102 -5.71 -11.94 -6.21
N ASP A 103 -6.35 -11.65 -5.07
CA ASP A 103 -5.98 -12.20 -3.75
C ASP A 103 -6.75 -13.49 -3.40
N GLY A 104 -7.65 -13.93 -4.29
CA GLY A 104 -8.28 -15.24 -4.23
C GLY A 104 -9.44 -15.36 -3.25
N TYR A 105 -10.08 -14.27 -2.82
CA TYR A 105 -11.30 -14.33 -2.01
C TYR A 105 -12.51 -13.75 -2.77
N PRO A 106 -13.66 -14.49 -2.79
CA PRO A 106 -14.76 -14.19 -3.70
C PRO A 106 -15.68 -13.05 -3.23
N GLY A 107 -15.54 -12.56 -1.99
CA GLY A 107 -16.51 -11.67 -1.38
C GLY A 107 -17.84 -12.39 -1.04
N LEU A 108 -18.86 -11.61 -0.69
CA LEU A 108 -20.19 -12.14 -0.38
C LEU A 108 -21.12 -12.11 -1.61
N ALA A 109 -21.85 -13.19 -1.79
CA ALA A 109 -22.85 -13.28 -2.84
C ALA A 109 -23.83 -12.11 -2.79
N ARG A 110 -24.16 -11.55 -3.97
CA ARG A 110 -25.04 -10.39 -4.19
C ARG A 110 -24.43 -9.04 -3.81
N TRP A 111 -23.35 -8.99 -3.03
CA TRP A 111 -22.63 -7.77 -2.76
C TRP A 111 -21.74 -7.40 -3.96
N GLY A 112 -21.82 -6.17 -4.37
CA GLY A 112 -20.97 -5.60 -5.43
C GLY A 112 -20.56 -4.19 -5.05
N ALA A 113 -19.64 -3.60 -5.80
CA ALA A 113 -19.04 -2.30 -5.51
C ALA A 113 -20.05 -1.22 -5.11
N LYS A 114 -21.19 -1.13 -5.84
CA LYS A 114 -22.21 -0.09 -5.58
C LYS A 114 -22.97 -0.33 -4.28
N SER A 115 -23.35 -1.56 -3.98
CA SER A 115 -24.09 -1.88 -2.74
C SER A 115 -23.17 -1.76 -1.52
N ALA A 116 -21.95 -2.28 -1.61
CA ALA A 116 -20.95 -2.14 -0.55
C ALA A 116 -20.64 -0.65 -0.26
N ALA A 117 -20.39 0.15 -1.30
CA ALA A 117 -20.16 1.57 -1.16
C ALA A 117 -21.32 2.29 -0.49
N ALA A 118 -22.56 2.06 -0.94
CA ALA A 118 -23.73 2.74 -0.37
C ALA A 118 -23.96 2.41 1.12
N VAL A 119 -23.72 1.15 1.51
CA VAL A 119 -23.88 0.72 2.90
C VAL A 119 -22.72 1.21 3.76
N LEU A 120 -21.48 1.00 3.33
CA LEU A 120 -20.29 1.39 4.10
C LEU A 120 -20.04 2.90 4.12
N ALA A 121 -20.55 3.68 3.16
CA ALA A 121 -20.52 5.13 3.24
C ALA A 121 -21.31 5.68 4.45
N HIS A 122 -22.27 4.91 4.95
CA HIS A 122 -23.09 5.28 6.11
C HIS A 122 -22.63 4.60 7.40
N TYR A 123 -22.35 3.30 7.33
CA TYR A 123 -22.03 2.49 8.51
C TYR A 123 -20.53 2.36 8.79
N GLU A 124 -19.70 2.73 7.83
CA GLU A 124 -18.23 2.68 7.86
C GLU A 124 -17.68 1.26 8.00
N HIS A 125 -18.15 0.47 8.94
CA HIS A 125 -17.68 -0.88 9.26
C HIS A 125 -18.78 -1.93 9.29
N LEU A 126 -18.43 -3.18 9.02
CA LEU A 126 -19.35 -4.34 8.99
C LEU A 126 -20.15 -4.49 10.27
N GLU A 127 -19.55 -4.19 11.43
CA GLU A 127 -20.18 -4.34 12.75
C GLU A 127 -21.32 -3.37 12.99
N ALA A 128 -21.27 -2.21 12.33
CA ALA A 128 -22.30 -1.19 12.48
C ALA A 128 -23.54 -1.44 11.60
N ILE A 129 -23.45 -2.37 10.64
CA ILE A 129 -24.57 -2.70 9.75
C ILE A 129 -25.62 -3.51 10.51
N PRO A 130 -26.87 -3.02 10.64
CA PRO A 130 -27.93 -3.75 11.33
C PRO A 130 -28.29 -5.06 10.60
N ASP A 131 -28.55 -6.14 11.36
CA ASP A 131 -28.98 -7.42 10.78
C ASP A 131 -30.35 -7.34 10.12
N ASN A 132 -31.24 -6.46 10.65
CA ASN A 132 -32.56 -6.23 10.08
C ASN A 132 -32.50 -5.13 9.01
N PRO A 133 -32.72 -5.45 7.72
CA PRO A 133 -32.68 -4.46 6.65
C PRO A 133 -33.71 -3.34 6.75
N ALA A 134 -34.80 -3.53 7.54
CA ALA A 134 -35.75 -2.48 7.80
C ALA A 134 -35.20 -1.34 8.69
N GLN A 135 -34.08 -1.59 9.36
CA GLN A 135 -33.37 -0.62 10.18
C GLN A 135 -32.25 0.11 9.42
N TRP A 136 -32.02 -0.26 8.14
CA TRP A 136 -31.01 0.40 7.35
C TRP A 136 -31.40 1.85 7.05
N ALA A 137 -30.54 2.76 7.46
CA ALA A 137 -30.71 4.19 7.19
C ALA A 137 -30.41 4.58 5.72
N VAL A 138 -30.00 3.60 4.90
CA VAL A 138 -29.64 3.78 3.49
C VAL A 138 -30.57 2.96 2.58
N ALA A 139 -31.00 3.56 1.49
CA ALA A 139 -31.83 2.89 0.50
C ALA A 139 -30.93 2.14 -0.49
N VAL A 140 -30.90 0.81 -0.41
CA VAL A 140 -30.13 -0.05 -1.32
C VAL A 140 -31.04 -1.06 -1.98
N ARG A 141 -30.91 -1.24 -3.28
CA ARG A 141 -31.68 -2.24 -4.03
C ARG A 141 -31.33 -3.64 -3.52
N GLY A 142 -32.36 -4.40 -3.12
CA GLY A 142 -32.17 -5.76 -2.63
C GLY A 142 -31.68 -5.85 -1.18
N ALA A 143 -31.89 -4.83 -0.35
CA ALA A 143 -31.45 -4.77 1.04
C ALA A 143 -31.75 -6.05 1.84
N ALA A 144 -32.94 -6.65 1.68
CA ALA A 144 -33.30 -7.90 2.37
C ALA A 144 -32.35 -9.06 2.02
N ALA A 145 -32.03 -9.22 0.74
CA ALA A 145 -31.14 -10.28 0.27
C ALA A 145 -29.66 -9.99 0.64
N LEU A 146 -29.25 -8.72 0.65
CA LEU A 146 -27.91 -8.32 1.12
C LEU A 146 -27.74 -8.58 2.62
N ALA A 147 -28.74 -8.21 3.44
CA ALA A 147 -28.72 -8.49 4.87
C ALA A 147 -28.73 -9.98 5.19
N GLU A 148 -29.49 -10.78 4.41
CA GLU A 148 -29.50 -12.24 4.54
C GLU A 148 -28.12 -12.84 4.23
N THR A 149 -27.49 -12.47 3.10
CA THR A 149 -26.16 -12.96 2.76
C THR A 149 -25.09 -12.54 3.74
N LEU A 150 -25.15 -11.28 4.25
CA LEU A 150 -24.21 -10.81 5.26
C LEU A 150 -24.35 -11.58 6.59
N ARG A 151 -25.59 -11.82 7.04
CA ARG A 151 -25.84 -12.58 8.25
C ARG A 151 -25.37 -14.03 8.14
N ASN A 152 -25.67 -14.67 7.00
CA ASN A 152 -25.32 -16.06 6.78
C ASN A 152 -23.81 -16.27 6.51
N GLY A 153 -23.15 -15.29 5.90
CA GLY A 153 -21.71 -15.30 5.58
C GLY A 153 -20.87 -14.47 6.56
N ARG A 154 -21.34 -14.25 7.78
CA ARG A 154 -20.65 -13.35 8.75
C ARG A 154 -19.21 -13.77 9.02
N ASP A 155 -18.99 -15.06 9.26
CA ASP A 155 -17.66 -15.58 9.56
C ASP A 155 -16.74 -15.49 8.33
N GLU A 156 -17.28 -15.76 7.14
CA GLU A 156 -16.53 -15.66 5.88
C GLU A 156 -16.10 -14.23 5.57
N VAL A 157 -16.99 -13.25 5.72
CA VAL A 157 -16.66 -11.86 5.46
C VAL A 157 -15.65 -11.29 6.46
N ILE A 158 -15.68 -11.76 7.71
CA ILE A 158 -14.68 -11.40 8.72
C ILE A 158 -13.31 -12.00 8.34
N LEU A 159 -13.29 -13.24 7.85
CA LEU A 159 -12.06 -13.85 7.33
C LEU A 159 -11.51 -13.04 6.13
N TYR A 160 -12.37 -12.72 5.14
CA TYR A 160 -11.95 -11.94 3.97
C TYR A 160 -11.43 -10.55 4.37
N ARG A 161 -12.08 -9.89 5.34
CA ARG A 161 -11.57 -8.62 5.87
C ARG A 161 -10.22 -8.78 6.56
N THR A 162 -10.00 -9.89 7.25
CA THR A 162 -8.70 -10.16 7.89
C THR A 162 -7.61 -10.34 6.84
N LEU A 163 -7.90 -11.01 5.73
CA LEU A 163 -6.98 -11.17 4.60
C LEU A 163 -6.75 -9.84 3.86
N ALA A 164 -7.79 -9.03 3.68
CA ALA A 164 -7.69 -7.74 2.99
C ALA A 164 -7.01 -6.65 3.82
N ARG A 165 -6.88 -6.82 5.15
CA ARG A 165 -6.33 -5.80 6.03
C ARG A 165 -4.82 -5.86 6.05
N LEU A 166 -4.18 -4.81 5.57
CA LEU A 166 -2.73 -4.65 5.63
C LEU A 166 -2.24 -4.50 7.08
N ARG A 167 -1.18 -5.21 7.39
CA ARG A 167 -0.48 -5.11 8.67
C ARG A 167 0.43 -3.87 8.69
N THR A 168 0.59 -3.30 9.87
CA THR A 168 1.45 -2.12 10.09
C THR A 168 2.55 -2.39 11.11
N ASP A 169 2.85 -3.67 11.32
CA ASP A 169 3.83 -4.18 12.27
C ASP A 169 4.90 -5.07 11.60
N ALA A 170 5.07 -4.95 10.28
CA ALA A 170 6.15 -5.64 9.57
C ALA A 170 7.52 -5.23 10.14
N PRO A 171 8.47 -6.18 10.29
CA PRO A 171 9.75 -5.94 10.95
C PRO A 171 10.73 -5.19 10.03
N LEU A 172 10.47 -3.90 9.78
CA LEU A 172 11.39 -3.03 9.03
C LEU A 172 12.52 -2.57 9.97
N ALA A 173 13.75 -2.83 9.58
CA ALA A 173 14.93 -2.51 10.37
C ALA A 173 15.28 -1.01 10.31
N GLU A 174 15.02 -0.37 9.18
CA GLU A 174 15.38 1.00 8.90
C GLU A 174 14.46 1.99 9.61
N SER A 175 15.05 3.07 10.11
CA SER A 175 14.35 4.27 10.57
C SER A 175 13.98 5.18 9.35
N ILE A 176 13.12 6.18 9.56
CA ILE A 176 12.78 7.13 8.48
C ILE A 176 14.01 7.86 7.92
N PRO A 177 14.96 8.35 8.73
CA PRO A 177 16.20 8.94 8.22
C PRO A 177 17.07 7.98 7.38
N ASP A 178 17.02 6.67 7.63
CA ASP A 178 17.78 5.68 6.85
C ASP A 178 17.21 5.50 5.44
N LEU A 179 15.97 5.94 5.20
CA LEU A 179 15.33 5.90 3.87
C LEU A 179 15.75 7.04 2.97
N GLU A 180 16.57 7.99 3.44
CA GLU A 180 17.07 9.09 2.63
C GLU A 180 17.89 8.55 1.46
N TRP A 181 17.43 8.85 0.24
CA TRP A 181 18.19 8.47 -0.95
C TRP A 181 19.41 9.39 -1.16
N ARG A 182 20.59 8.83 -1.06
CA ARG A 182 21.88 9.54 -1.16
C ARG A 182 22.58 9.34 -2.51
N GLY A 183 21.93 8.65 -3.42
CA GLY A 183 22.48 8.32 -4.76
C GLY A 183 22.79 6.83 -4.91
N ALA A 184 23.10 6.44 -6.14
CA ALA A 184 23.47 5.08 -6.47
C ALA A 184 24.90 4.73 -5.99
N ASP A 185 25.10 3.49 -5.55
CA ASP A 185 26.42 2.97 -5.19
C ASP A 185 27.17 2.56 -6.45
N ARG A 186 28.24 3.31 -6.78
CA ARG A 186 29.03 3.06 -7.99
C ARG A 186 29.76 1.72 -7.94
N GLU A 187 30.30 1.37 -6.77
CA GLU A 187 31.11 0.15 -6.61
C GLU A 187 30.27 -1.12 -6.77
N VAL A 188 28.96 -1.02 -6.50
CA VAL A 188 27.99 -2.13 -6.63
C VAL A 188 27.29 -2.10 -7.97
N LEU A 189 26.86 -0.92 -8.44
CA LEU A 189 26.03 -0.81 -9.65
C LEU A 189 26.83 -1.06 -10.94
N GLU A 190 28.07 -0.56 -11.02
CA GLU A 190 28.90 -0.69 -12.24
C GLU A 190 29.23 -2.16 -12.56
N PRO A 191 29.72 -3.00 -11.62
CA PRO A 191 29.89 -4.42 -11.83
C PRO A 191 28.59 -5.14 -12.22
N LEU A 192 27.48 -4.80 -11.57
CA LEU A 192 26.18 -5.40 -11.88
C LEU A 192 25.71 -5.07 -13.29
N CYS A 193 25.89 -3.82 -13.75
CA CYS A 193 25.57 -3.42 -15.11
C CYS A 193 26.45 -4.16 -16.15
N ASN A 194 27.70 -4.39 -15.82
CA ASN A 194 28.60 -5.19 -16.68
C ASN A 194 28.15 -6.66 -16.73
N GLU A 195 27.83 -7.27 -15.59
CA GLU A 195 27.30 -8.64 -15.49
C GLU A 195 26.06 -8.83 -16.39
N LEU A 196 25.16 -7.83 -16.38
CA LEU A 196 23.88 -7.87 -17.09
C LEU A 196 23.92 -7.37 -18.52
N GLY A 197 25.08 -6.87 -19.02
CA GLY A 197 25.20 -6.23 -20.33
C GLY A 197 24.39 -4.94 -20.45
N ALA A 198 24.14 -4.25 -19.33
CA ALA A 198 23.25 -3.09 -19.22
C ALA A 198 24.02 -1.79 -18.91
N THR A 199 25.24 -1.65 -19.42
CA THR A 199 26.15 -0.51 -19.14
C THR A 199 25.56 0.86 -19.47
N GLY A 200 24.65 0.95 -20.47
CA GLY A 200 23.94 2.18 -20.79
C GLY A 200 23.05 2.73 -19.66
N LEU A 201 22.77 1.94 -18.61
CA LEU A 201 22.07 2.43 -17.42
C LEU A 201 22.94 3.38 -16.60
N LEU A 202 24.26 3.22 -16.63
CA LEU A 202 25.19 4.07 -15.86
C LEU A 202 25.11 5.54 -16.29
N GLU A 203 24.86 5.79 -17.57
CA GLU A 203 24.69 7.14 -18.11
C GLU A 203 23.39 7.84 -17.62
N ARG A 204 22.45 7.07 -17.11
CA ARG A 204 21.17 7.57 -16.59
C ARG A 204 21.20 7.87 -15.11
N VAL A 205 22.27 7.50 -14.41
CA VAL A 205 22.46 7.80 -13.00
C VAL A 205 22.85 9.26 -12.85
N HIS A 206 21.99 10.05 -12.26
CA HIS A 206 22.18 11.50 -12.09
C HIS A 206 22.81 11.86 -10.75
N GLN A 207 22.89 10.94 -9.80
CA GLN A 207 23.51 11.13 -8.49
C GLN A 207 24.17 9.84 -8.03
N TRP A 208 25.42 9.95 -7.61
CA TRP A 208 26.18 8.86 -6.99
C TRP A 208 26.34 9.10 -5.50
N ALA A 209 26.29 8.04 -4.71
CA ALA A 209 26.57 8.12 -3.28
C ALA A 209 28.03 8.56 -3.06
N VAL A 210 28.23 9.48 -2.11
CA VAL A 210 29.59 9.92 -1.73
C VAL A 210 30.16 8.91 -0.75
N VAL A 211 31.28 8.29 -1.11
CA VAL A 211 32.00 7.40 -0.19
C VAL A 211 32.62 8.26 0.92
N GLU A 212 32.41 7.90 2.19
CA GLU A 212 32.86 8.69 3.35
C GLU A 212 34.37 8.97 3.40
N SER A 213 35.19 8.29 2.59
CA SER A 213 36.64 8.52 2.48
C SER A 213 37.02 9.86 1.83
N GLU A 214 36.07 10.57 1.22
CA GLU A 214 36.33 11.84 0.52
C GLU A 214 35.81 13.08 1.27
N ARG A 215 35.40 12.97 2.53
CA ARG A 215 35.11 14.18 3.32
C ARG A 215 36.43 14.92 3.59
N PRO A 216 36.65 16.12 3.04
CA PRO A 216 37.82 16.89 3.39
C PRO A 216 37.79 17.13 4.91
N GLY A 217 38.83 16.71 5.61
CA GLY A 217 38.94 16.81 7.06
C GLY A 217 38.57 18.20 7.52
N SER A 218 37.62 18.27 8.46
CA SER A 218 37.39 19.47 9.24
C SER A 218 38.70 19.79 9.96
N SER A 219 39.48 20.70 9.37
CA SER A 219 40.66 21.28 10.02
C SER A 219 40.16 21.95 11.31
N GLN A 220 40.55 21.33 12.45
CA GLN A 220 40.48 21.97 13.73
C GLN A 220 41.39 23.21 13.67
N GLY A 221 40.79 24.34 13.88
CA GLY A 221 41.44 25.61 14.16
C GLY A 221 40.76 26.26 15.38
#